data_cf9fafa0c95b46f8831646123965fd0b
#
_entry.id   cf9fafa0c95b46f8831646123965fd0b
#
_cell.length_a   1.000
_cell.length_b   1.000
_cell.length_c   1.000
_cell.angle_alpha   90.00
_cell.angle_beta   90.00
_cell.angle_gamma   90.00
#
_symmetry.space_group_name_H-M   'P 1'
#
loop_
_entity.id
_entity.type
_entity.pdbx_description
1 polymer ?
#
loop_
_entity_poly.entity_id
_entity_poly.type
_entity_poly.pdbx_seq_one_letter_code
_entity_poly.pdbx_strand_id
1 'polypeptide(L)'
;MAMVLLGARGNTASQMSEVLCFTKAGKVMQEQQPQQQQQMMQMQQQVQSKLPAYLLKTLKTMDVQDDIHSSFAQLLSQLHKADAPYALSVANRLYGEQSYQFVQEYLGSTRKHYQAELETVDFANNSEAARVNINSWVEKKTQGKIKDILGQDSLDNMTKLVLVNAIYFKGNWDKQFKADSTRDAPFRINQKDTKEVKMMYQKSKFPLTFISDINCQILEMPYQGKELSMLIFLPRTPEGTTGLEKLEKELTYEKFMDWTRPDMMDPVEVQVGLPRFKMEEKYNMKSVLVSMGMKDAFDPANSDFSGMSPSNDLFVSEVYHKAFVEVNEEGTEAAASTAVVMMMRCAMTLPPSSRTTPSCSSSDTTPP
;
A
#
# COMPACT_ATOMS: atom_id res chain seq x y z
N MET A 1 -4.60 2.70 11.25
CA MET A 1 -4.61 4.00 11.97
C MET A 1 -5.82 4.88 11.63
N ALA A 2 -6.28 5.00 10.37
CA ALA A 2 -7.46 5.79 10.03
C ALA A 2 -8.74 5.37 10.80
N MET A 3 -8.93 4.07 11.05
CA MET A 3 -10.02 3.57 11.91
C MET A 3 -9.89 4.06 13.37
N VAL A 4 -8.67 4.18 13.89
CA VAL A 4 -8.42 4.74 15.23
C VAL A 4 -8.70 6.24 15.26
N LEU A 5 -8.32 6.96 14.20
CA LEU A 5 -8.61 8.40 14.04
C LEU A 5 -10.10 8.73 14.15
N LEU A 6 -10.98 7.85 13.69
CA LEU A 6 -12.44 8.02 13.75
C LEU A 6 -12.95 8.28 15.18
N GLY A 7 -12.27 7.69 16.16
CA GLY A 7 -12.59 7.88 17.59
C GLY A 7 -11.72 8.88 18.32
N ALA A 8 -10.67 9.41 17.70
CA ALA A 8 -9.79 10.41 18.30
C ALA A 8 -10.44 11.80 18.30
N ARG A 9 -10.07 12.64 19.26
CA ARG A 9 -10.51 14.03 19.39
C ARG A 9 -9.32 14.94 19.71
N GLY A 10 -9.55 16.24 19.68
CA GLY A 10 -8.57 17.25 20.09
C GLY A 10 -7.19 17.10 19.42
N ASN A 11 -6.14 17.25 20.22
CA ASN A 11 -4.76 17.18 19.76
C ASN A 11 -4.35 15.78 19.27
N THR A 12 -4.90 14.73 19.86
CA THR A 12 -4.71 13.34 19.41
C THR A 12 -5.14 13.18 17.95
N ALA A 13 -6.32 13.66 17.58
CA ALA A 13 -6.83 13.62 16.21
C ALA A 13 -5.98 14.49 15.27
N SER A 14 -5.52 15.65 15.72
CA SER A 14 -4.67 16.55 14.94
C SER A 14 -3.32 15.92 14.60
N GLN A 15 -2.61 15.36 15.58
CA GLN A 15 -1.34 14.67 15.38
C GLN A 15 -1.50 13.46 14.47
N MET A 16 -2.55 12.67 14.66
CA MET A 16 -2.85 11.51 13.79
C MET A 16 -3.08 11.94 12.34
N SER A 17 -3.87 12.99 12.13
CA SER A 17 -4.19 13.49 10.77
C SER A 17 -2.94 14.07 10.09
N GLU A 18 -2.06 14.72 10.82
CA GLU A 18 -0.81 15.27 10.30
C GLU A 18 0.16 14.14 9.89
N VAL A 19 0.40 13.18 10.79
CA VAL A 19 1.31 12.04 10.55
C VAL A 19 0.81 11.16 9.39
N LEU A 20 -0.51 11.01 9.26
CA LEU A 20 -1.13 10.25 8.16
C LEU A 20 -1.32 11.09 6.88
N CYS A 21 -0.87 12.35 6.86
CA CYS A 21 -0.96 13.29 5.75
C CYS A 21 -2.40 13.60 5.29
N PHE A 22 -3.41 13.39 6.13
CA PHE A 22 -4.81 13.64 5.77
C PHE A 22 -5.14 15.14 5.69
N THR A 23 -4.47 15.97 6.48
CA THR A 23 -4.61 17.45 6.44
C THR A 23 -4.08 18.06 5.14
N LYS A 24 -3.02 17.49 4.56
CA LYS A 24 -2.45 17.96 3.28
C LYS A 24 -3.36 17.63 2.10
N ALA A 25 -3.97 16.44 2.09
CA ALA A 25 -4.91 16.04 1.06
C ALA A 25 -6.13 16.97 1.01
N GLY A 26 -6.67 17.37 2.17
CA GLY A 26 -7.78 18.32 2.26
C GLY A 26 -7.40 19.73 1.79
N LYS A 27 -6.18 20.20 2.06
CA LYS A 27 -5.71 21.53 1.61
C LYS A 27 -5.43 21.58 0.12
N VAL A 28 -4.82 20.54 -0.46
CA VAL A 28 -4.56 20.47 -1.91
C VAL A 28 -5.88 20.46 -2.68
N MET A 29 -6.91 19.78 -2.19
CA MET A 29 -8.24 19.84 -2.80
C MET A 29 -8.91 21.22 -2.67
N GLN A 30 -8.66 21.95 -1.56
CA GLN A 30 -9.18 23.31 -1.38
C GLN A 30 -8.43 24.37 -2.21
N GLU A 31 -7.12 24.21 -2.42
CA GLU A 31 -6.32 25.18 -3.18
C GLU A 31 -6.49 25.02 -4.72
N GLN A 32 -6.86 23.85 -5.20
CA GLN A 32 -7.15 23.63 -6.64
C GLN A 32 -8.58 24.03 -7.04
N GLN A 33 -9.48 24.28 -6.08
CA GLN A 33 -10.88 24.61 -6.36
C GLN A 33 -11.17 25.98 -7.03
N PRO A 34 -10.44 27.10 -6.81
CA PRO A 34 -10.93 28.39 -7.31
C PRO A 34 -10.89 28.53 -8.84
N GLN A 35 -9.91 27.94 -9.52
CA GLN A 35 -9.81 28.04 -10.98
C GLN A 35 -10.59 26.95 -11.72
N GLN A 36 -10.64 25.74 -11.18
CA GLN A 36 -11.45 24.65 -11.75
C GLN A 36 -12.96 24.85 -11.48
N GLN A 37 -13.35 25.45 -10.36
CA GLN A 37 -14.75 25.77 -10.09
C GLN A 37 -15.34 26.76 -11.09
N GLN A 38 -14.60 27.78 -11.52
CA GLN A 38 -15.10 28.69 -12.55
C GLN A 38 -15.26 28.03 -13.93
N GLN A 39 -14.32 27.17 -14.31
CA GLN A 39 -14.45 26.40 -15.56
C GLN A 39 -15.53 25.33 -15.48
N MET A 40 -15.65 24.63 -14.34
CA MET A 40 -16.71 23.64 -14.11
C MET A 40 -18.09 24.27 -14.01
N MET A 41 -18.24 25.45 -13.39
CA MET A 41 -19.54 26.16 -13.37
C MET A 41 -19.99 26.59 -14.77
N GLN A 42 -19.09 27.03 -15.64
CA GLN A 42 -19.42 27.35 -17.03
C GLN A 42 -19.75 26.09 -17.85
N MET A 43 -19.06 24.99 -17.64
CA MET A 43 -19.37 23.69 -18.24
C MET A 43 -20.67 23.08 -17.68
N GLN A 44 -20.91 23.18 -16.37
CA GLN A 44 -22.14 22.70 -15.75
C GLN A 44 -23.39 23.43 -16.25
N GLN A 45 -23.33 24.77 -16.49
CA GLN A 45 -24.44 25.51 -17.06
C GLN A 45 -24.76 25.07 -18.49
N GLN A 46 -23.78 24.68 -19.28
CA GLN A 46 -23.99 24.15 -20.63
C GLN A 46 -24.47 22.71 -20.69
N VAL A 47 -24.10 21.88 -19.69
CA VAL A 47 -24.44 20.46 -19.63
C VAL A 47 -25.76 20.23 -18.88
N GLN A 48 -26.12 21.08 -17.91
CA GLN A 48 -27.38 20.97 -17.16
C GLN A 48 -28.64 21.07 -18.01
N SER A 49 -28.56 21.70 -19.18
CA SER A 49 -29.72 21.81 -20.10
C SER A 49 -30.00 20.51 -20.89
N LYS A 50 -29.14 19.48 -20.80
CA LYS A 50 -29.24 18.27 -21.64
C LYS A 50 -29.24 16.94 -20.86
N LEU A 51 -29.18 16.94 -19.54
CA LEU A 51 -29.11 15.72 -18.73
C LEU A 51 -30.47 15.34 -18.12
N PRO A 52 -30.84 14.04 -18.12
CA PRO A 52 -32.05 13.54 -17.44
C PRO A 52 -32.04 13.81 -15.94
N ALA A 53 -33.20 14.08 -15.34
CA ALA A 53 -33.36 14.50 -13.95
C ALA A 53 -32.78 13.52 -12.90
N TYR A 54 -32.67 12.21 -13.22
CA TYR A 54 -32.07 11.21 -12.33
C TYR A 54 -30.55 11.34 -12.23
N LEU A 55 -29.87 11.74 -13.31
CA LEU A 55 -28.43 12.01 -13.32
C LEU A 55 -28.08 13.31 -12.59
N LEU A 56 -28.97 14.31 -12.63
CA LEU A 56 -28.84 15.55 -11.86
C LEU A 56 -28.93 15.30 -10.35
N LYS A 57 -29.71 14.29 -9.92
CA LYS A 57 -29.83 13.90 -8.52
C LYS A 57 -28.57 13.20 -8.03
N THR A 58 -27.93 12.40 -8.89
CA THR A 58 -26.66 11.71 -8.57
C THR A 58 -25.48 12.70 -8.54
N LEU A 59 -25.48 13.73 -9.40
CA LEU A 59 -24.47 14.79 -9.38
C LEU A 59 -24.63 15.80 -8.23
N LYS A 60 -25.85 16.01 -7.72
CA LYS A 60 -26.12 16.84 -6.54
C LYS A 60 -25.74 16.17 -5.21
N THR A 61 -25.57 14.85 -5.19
CA THR A 61 -25.06 14.13 -4.02
C THR A 61 -23.53 14.02 -4.01
N MET A 62 -22.84 14.60 -4.99
CA MET A 62 -21.37 14.83 -4.95
C MET A 62 -21.02 16.20 -4.36
N ASP A 63 -21.67 16.61 -3.30
CA ASP A 63 -21.23 17.68 -2.42
C ASP A 63 -20.25 17.06 -1.39
N VAL A 64 -19.11 16.99 -1.75
CA VAL A 64 -17.77 17.42 -1.41
C VAL A 64 -17.54 17.78 0.08
N GLN A 65 -17.67 16.80 0.91
CA GLN A 65 -16.70 16.42 1.93
C GLN A 65 -16.63 14.90 1.85
N ASP A 66 -15.89 14.39 0.86
CA ASP A 66 -15.48 13.00 0.92
C ASP A 66 -14.60 12.87 2.16
N ASP A 67 -15.27 12.55 3.25
CA ASP A 67 -14.65 12.16 4.50
C ASP A 67 -13.68 11.03 4.15
N ILE A 68 -12.46 11.17 4.61
CA ILE A 68 -11.40 10.19 4.38
C ILE A 68 -11.88 8.76 4.68
N HIS A 69 -12.80 8.60 5.62
CA HIS A 69 -13.39 7.32 6.00
C HIS A 69 -14.27 6.74 4.89
N SER A 70 -15.00 7.58 4.16
CA SER A 70 -15.80 7.18 2.99
C SER A 70 -14.91 6.74 1.83
N SER A 71 -13.77 7.43 1.62
CA SER A 71 -12.76 7.03 0.63
C SER A 71 -12.16 5.66 0.94
N PHE A 72 -11.89 5.36 2.21
CA PHE A 72 -11.46 4.02 2.63
C PHE A 72 -12.54 2.96 2.41
N ALA A 73 -13.82 3.28 2.69
CA ALA A 73 -14.92 2.36 2.44
C ALA A 73 -15.03 2.01 0.95
N GLN A 74 -14.92 3.02 0.08
CA GLN A 74 -14.95 2.83 -1.36
C GLN A 74 -13.76 1.97 -1.84
N LEU A 75 -12.55 2.27 -1.39
CA LEU A 75 -11.34 1.51 -1.71
C LEU A 75 -11.48 0.03 -1.30
N LEU A 76 -11.90 -0.23 -0.06
CA LEU A 76 -12.11 -1.59 0.43
C LEU A 76 -13.18 -2.34 -0.37
N SER A 77 -14.26 -1.65 -0.76
CA SER A 77 -15.30 -2.23 -1.61
C SER A 77 -14.78 -2.59 -3.01
N GLN A 78 -13.90 -1.77 -3.58
CA GLN A 78 -13.27 -2.06 -4.87
C GLN A 78 -12.28 -3.24 -4.80
N LEU A 79 -11.58 -3.38 -3.69
CA LEU A 79 -10.61 -4.45 -3.48
C LEU A 79 -11.24 -5.81 -3.14
N HIS A 80 -12.41 -5.81 -2.48
CA HIS A 80 -13.12 -7.03 -2.05
C HIS A 80 -14.23 -7.45 -3.03
N LYS A 81 -13.89 -7.65 -4.29
CA LYS A 81 -14.85 -8.16 -5.30
C LYS A 81 -14.99 -9.67 -5.16
N ALA A 82 -16.24 -10.18 -5.19
CA ALA A 82 -16.53 -11.60 -5.03
C ALA A 82 -15.92 -12.47 -6.15
N ASP A 83 -15.88 -11.96 -7.38
CA ASP A 83 -15.40 -12.67 -8.56
C ASP A 83 -14.02 -12.20 -9.05
N ALA A 84 -13.22 -11.59 -8.16
CA ALA A 84 -11.88 -11.14 -8.53
C ALA A 84 -10.98 -12.34 -8.87
N PRO A 85 -10.15 -12.25 -9.93
CA PRO A 85 -9.19 -13.29 -10.29
C PRO A 85 -8.00 -13.35 -9.32
N TYR A 86 -8.13 -12.75 -8.16
CA TYR A 86 -7.15 -12.74 -7.06
C TYR A 86 -7.86 -12.91 -5.72
N ALA A 87 -7.14 -13.37 -4.73
CA ALA A 87 -7.60 -13.40 -3.35
C ALA A 87 -6.86 -12.30 -2.56
N LEU A 88 -7.61 -11.32 -2.08
CA LEU A 88 -7.10 -10.27 -1.20
C LEU A 88 -7.88 -10.31 0.12
N SER A 89 -7.20 -10.55 1.21
CA SER A 89 -7.77 -10.50 2.55
C SER A 89 -7.06 -9.44 3.37
N VAL A 90 -7.80 -8.41 3.74
CA VAL A 90 -7.33 -7.35 4.63
C VAL A 90 -7.90 -7.61 6.02
N ALA A 91 -7.08 -8.15 6.90
CA ALA A 91 -7.45 -8.45 8.27
C ALA A 91 -7.12 -7.25 9.17
N ASN A 92 -8.07 -6.35 9.33
CA ASN A 92 -7.98 -5.20 10.23
C ASN A 92 -8.93 -5.38 11.39
N ARG A 93 -8.45 -5.32 12.61
CA ARG A 93 -9.29 -5.35 13.81
C ARG A 93 -8.69 -4.54 14.95
N LEU A 94 -9.56 -3.91 15.72
CA LEU A 94 -9.25 -3.35 17.02
C LEU A 94 -9.64 -4.35 18.11
N TYR A 95 -8.80 -4.48 19.11
CA TYR A 95 -9.06 -5.22 20.32
C TYR A 95 -8.98 -4.28 21.51
N GLY A 96 -10.08 -4.15 22.23
CA GLY A 96 -10.20 -3.27 23.39
C GLY A 96 -10.37 -4.06 24.67
N GLU A 97 -9.84 -3.53 25.79
CA GLU A 97 -10.05 -4.10 27.13
C GLU A 97 -11.56 -4.14 27.44
N GLN A 98 -12.06 -5.29 27.89
CA GLN A 98 -13.48 -5.53 28.11
C GLN A 98 -14.13 -4.65 29.18
N SER A 99 -13.36 -4.08 30.07
CA SER A 99 -13.84 -3.15 31.09
C SER A 99 -14.32 -1.79 30.54
N TYR A 100 -13.97 -1.47 29.28
CA TYR A 100 -14.38 -0.24 28.63
C TYR A 100 -15.75 -0.36 27.95
N GLN A 101 -16.54 0.68 28.08
CA GLN A 101 -17.79 0.85 27.32
C GLN A 101 -17.48 1.56 25.99
N PHE A 102 -17.61 0.85 24.88
CA PHE A 102 -17.39 1.44 23.57
C PHE A 102 -18.67 2.05 22.98
N VAL A 103 -18.54 3.24 22.42
CA VAL A 103 -19.64 4.04 21.86
C VAL A 103 -20.22 3.33 20.62
N GLN A 104 -21.55 3.12 20.59
CA GLN A 104 -22.23 2.39 19.51
C GLN A 104 -22.07 3.07 18.14
N GLU A 105 -22.04 4.41 18.12
CA GLU A 105 -21.80 5.18 16.89
C GLU A 105 -20.41 4.89 16.30
N TYR A 106 -19.37 4.81 17.15
CA TYR A 106 -18.02 4.42 16.73
C TYR A 106 -17.99 3.01 16.16
N LEU A 107 -18.61 2.04 16.86
CA LEU A 107 -18.69 0.65 16.41
C LEU A 107 -19.46 0.52 15.07
N GLY A 108 -20.52 1.30 14.88
CA GLY A 108 -21.27 1.37 13.62
C GLY A 108 -20.42 1.96 12.49
N SER A 109 -19.66 3.00 12.77
CA SER A 109 -18.80 3.68 11.81
C SER A 109 -17.60 2.83 11.38
N THR A 110 -17.00 2.07 12.31
CA THR A 110 -15.90 1.14 11.94
C THR A 110 -16.38 0.02 11.02
N ARG A 111 -17.57 -0.54 11.27
CA ARG A 111 -18.17 -1.53 10.36
C ARG A 111 -18.47 -0.94 8.99
N LYS A 112 -19.06 0.26 8.95
CA LYS A 112 -19.47 0.94 7.73
C LYS A 112 -18.28 1.30 6.83
N HIS A 113 -17.23 1.89 7.39
CA HIS A 113 -16.15 2.48 6.61
C HIS A 113 -14.94 1.55 6.43
N TYR A 114 -14.74 0.60 7.35
CA TYR A 114 -13.54 -0.24 7.35
C TYR A 114 -13.84 -1.74 7.27
N GLN A 115 -15.13 -2.13 7.25
CA GLN A 115 -15.54 -3.54 7.32
C GLN A 115 -14.86 -4.27 8.51
N ALA A 116 -14.54 -3.52 9.55
CA ALA A 116 -13.80 -3.96 10.72
C ALA A 116 -14.64 -3.85 11.98
N GLU A 117 -14.34 -4.71 12.93
CA GLU A 117 -14.98 -4.73 14.23
C GLU A 117 -13.97 -4.36 15.31
N LEU A 118 -14.47 -3.78 16.40
CA LEU A 118 -13.77 -3.76 17.66
C LEU A 118 -14.24 -4.97 18.46
N GLU A 119 -13.32 -5.84 18.84
CA GLU A 119 -13.59 -6.98 19.72
C GLU A 119 -13.10 -6.67 21.13
N THR A 120 -13.92 -6.92 22.13
CA THR A 120 -13.54 -6.78 23.53
C THR A 120 -12.91 -8.07 24.03
N VAL A 121 -11.78 -7.95 24.71
CA VAL A 121 -11.01 -9.05 25.29
C VAL A 121 -10.53 -8.70 26.70
N ASP A 122 -10.19 -9.70 27.50
CA ASP A 122 -9.69 -9.50 28.86
C ASP A 122 -8.15 -9.41 28.87
N PHE A 123 -7.64 -8.21 28.66
CA PHE A 123 -6.21 -7.97 28.81
C PHE A 123 -5.78 -7.92 30.28
N ALA A 124 -6.65 -7.39 31.15
CA ALA A 124 -6.32 -7.13 32.54
C ALA A 124 -6.05 -8.41 33.35
N ASN A 125 -6.86 -9.46 33.13
CA ASN A 125 -6.75 -10.69 33.91
C ASN A 125 -6.24 -11.88 33.08
N ASN A 126 -6.34 -11.83 31.75
CA ASN A 126 -6.03 -12.97 30.88
C ASN A 126 -5.42 -12.54 29.53
N SER A 127 -4.33 -11.76 29.60
CA SER A 127 -3.63 -11.24 28.41
C SER A 127 -3.13 -12.34 27.48
N GLU A 128 -2.74 -13.50 28.01
CA GLU A 128 -2.29 -14.63 27.20
C GLU A 128 -3.43 -15.26 26.40
N ALA A 129 -4.62 -15.42 26.96
CA ALA A 129 -5.77 -15.90 26.21
C ALA A 129 -6.20 -14.88 25.12
N ALA A 130 -6.11 -13.58 25.41
CA ALA A 130 -6.34 -12.53 24.43
C ALA A 130 -5.32 -12.62 23.28
N ARG A 131 -4.05 -12.82 23.57
CA ARG A 131 -2.98 -13.03 22.59
C ARG A 131 -3.27 -14.23 21.67
N VAL A 132 -3.62 -15.36 22.23
CA VAL A 132 -3.95 -16.58 21.49
C VAL A 132 -5.19 -16.36 20.59
N ASN A 133 -6.22 -15.70 21.12
CA ASN A 133 -7.42 -15.35 20.34
C ASN A 133 -7.07 -14.47 19.12
N ILE A 134 -6.29 -13.43 19.35
CA ILE A 134 -5.85 -12.51 18.28
C ILE A 134 -5.05 -13.25 17.20
N ASN A 135 -4.06 -14.07 17.62
CA ASN A 135 -3.25 -14.85 16.70
C ASN A 135 -4.10 -15.81 15.86
N SER A 136 -5.02 -16.53 16.50
CA SER A 136 -5.92 -17.48 15.83
C SER A 136 -6.85 -16.78 14.81
N TRP A 137 -7.34 -15.59 15.15
CA TRP A 137 -8.16 -14.81 14.23
C TRP A 137 -7.36 -14.35 13.00
N VAL A 138 -6.13 -13.85 13.20
CA VAL A 138 -5.25 -13.44 12.09
C VAL A 138 -4.90 -14.64 11.22
N GLU A 139 -4.50 -15.77 11.80
CA GLU A 139 -4.20 -16.99 11.06
C GLU A 139 -5.37 -17.43 10.20
N LYS A 140 -6.58 -17.44 10.76
CA LYS A 140 -7.80 -17.78 10.01
C LYS A 140 -8.06 -16.80 8.87
N LYS A 141 -7.92 -15.49 9.09
CA LYS A 141 -8.16 -14.45 8.07
C LYS A 141 -7.12 -14.45 6.97
N THR A 142 -5.92 -14.93 7.23
CA THR A 142 -4.81 -15.00 6.28
C THR A 142 -4.56 -16.41 5.74
N GLN A 143 -5.57 -17.28 5.79
CA GLN A 143 -5.52 -18.66 5.27
C GLN A 143 -4.35 -19.48 5.83
N GLY A 144 -4.00 -19.28 7.10
CA GLY A 144 -2.90 -19.97 7.78
C GLY A 144 -1.50 -19.46 7.43
N LYS A 145 -1.37 -18.37 6.66
CA LYS A 145 -0.07 -17.84 6.21
C LYS A 145 0.59 -16.94 7.25
N ILE A 146 -0.20 -16.17 7.98
CA ILE A 146 0.33 -15.31 9.05
C ILE A 146 -0.03 -15.91 10.38
N LYS A 147 0.98 -16.46 11.05
CA LYS A 147 0.90 -17.01 12.39
C LYS A 147 1.62 -16.08 13.35
N ASP A 148 1.23 -16.12 14.61
CA ASP A 148 1.94 -15.46 15.71
C ASP A 148 2.28 -13.99 15.45
N ILE A 149 1.26 -13.20 15.03
CA ILE A 149 1.42 -11.75 14.89
C ILE A 149 1.80 -11.10 16.22
N LEU A 150 1.30 -11.67 17.32
CA LEU A 150 1.67 -11.32 18.68
C LEU A 150 2.59 -12.43 19.25
N GLY A 151 3.83 -12.06 19.59
CA GLY A 151 4.75 -12.96 20.29
C GLY A 151 4.38 -13.12 21.78
N GLN A 152 5.10 -13.96 22.49
CA GLN A 152 5.01 -14.00 23.95
C GLN A 152 5.33 -12.62 24.52
N ASP A 153 4.71 -12.27 25.62
CA ASP A 153 4.90 -10.98 26.32
C ASP A 153 4.60 -9.71 25.51
N SER A 154 3.91 -9.86 24.35
CA SER A 154 3.47 -8.71 23.54
C SER A 154 2.32 -7.94 24.19
N LEU A 155 1.60 -8.55 25.10
CA LEU A 155 0.45 -7.99 25.80
C LEU A 155 0.65 -8.18 27.32
N ASP A 156 0.16 -7.22 28.09
CA ASP A 156 0.19 -7.25 29.54
C ASP A 156 -1.17 -6.79 30.13
N ASN A 157 -1.25 -6.75 31.45
CA ASN A 157 -2.43 -6.33 32.18
C ASN A 157 -2.71 -4.80 32.09
N MET A 158 -1.75 -4.03 31.58
CA MET A 158 -1.91 -2.59 31.35
C MET A 158 -2.39 -2.27 29.93
N THR A 159 -2.44 -3.27 29.07
CA THR A 159 -2.88 -3.12 27.69
C THR A 159 -4.35 -2.70 27.61
N LYS A 160 -4.67 -1.64 26.86
CA LYS A 160 -6.02 -1.08 26.72
C LYS A 160 -6.60 -1.22 25.32
N LEU A 161 -5.82 -0.91 24.30
CA LEU A 161 -6.24 -0.96 22.91
C LEU A 161 -5.10 -1.46 22.04
N VAL A 162 -5.37 -2.48 21.24
CA VAL A 162 -4.41 -3.07 20.29
C VAL A 162 -5.00 -3.00 18.89
N LEU A 163 -4.27 -2.39 17.97
CA LEU A 163 -4.58 -2.43 16.54
C LEU A 163 -3.76 -3.55 15.88
N VAL A 164 -4.47 -4.44 15.22
CA VAL A 164 -3.88 -5.53 14.45
C VAL A 164 -4.22 -5.35 12.98
N ASN A 165 -3.18 -5.38 12.15
CA ASN A 165 -3.31 -5.35 10.71
C ASN A 165 -2.51 -6.51 10.11
N ALA A 166 -3.18 -7.33 9.30
CA ALA A 166 -2.52 -8.35 8.50
C ALA A 166 -3.14 -8.39 7.11
N ILE A 167 -2.31 -8.50 6.08
CA ILE A 167 -2.80 -8.58 4.72
C ILE A 167 -2.24 -9.82 4.04
N TYR A 168 -3.14 -10.52 3.39
CA TYR A 168 -2.86 -11.66 2.54
C TYR A 168 -3.33 -11.35 1.12
N PHE A 169 -2.44 -11.49 0.17
CA PHE A 169 -2.73 -11.37 -1.25
C PHE A 169 -2.23 -12.61 -2.00
N LYS A 170 -3.07 -13.12 -2.90
CA LYS A 170 -2.70 -14.18 -3.84
C LYS A 170 -3.21 -13.79 -5.22
N GLY A 171 -2.31 -13.65 -6.18
CA GLY A 171 -2.63 -13.34 -7.57
C GLY A 171 -1.70 -14.08 -8.51
N ASN A 172 -2.25 -14.69 -9.55
CA ASN A 172 -1.46 -15.31 -10.60
C ASN A 172 -0.99 -14.23 -11.59
N TRP A 173 0.22 -14.38 -12.11
CA TRP A 173 0.69 -13.52 -13.21
C TRP A 173 -0.21 -13.64 -14.45
N ASP A 174 -0.48 -12.53 -15.13
CA ASP A 174 -1.10 -12.54 -16.46
C ASP A 174 -0.25 -13.34 -17.44
N LYS A 175 1.07 -13.25 -17.28
CA LYS A 175 2.07 -14.05 -18.01
C LYS A 175 2.97 -14.76 -17.00
N GLN A 176 2.71 -16.04 -16.79
CA GLN A 176 3.44 -16.86 -15.82
C GLN A 176 4.86 -17.16 -16.30
N PHE A 177 5.77 -17.36 -15.36
CA PHE A 177 7.09 -17.92 -15.66
C PHE A 177 6.97 -19.44 -15.88
N LYS A 178 7.82 -19.98 -16.73
CA LYS A 178 7.94 -21.44 -16.88
C LYS A 178 8.91 -21.99 -15.84
N ALA A 179 8.53 -23.03 -15.13
CA ALA A 179 9.38 -23.67 -14.12
C ALA A 179 10.76 -24.08 -14.68
N ASP A 180 10.77 -24.60 -15.92
CA ASP A 180 12.00 -24.99 -16.62
C ASP A 180 12.92 -23.80 -16.96
N SER A 181 12.42 -22.57 -16.86
CA SER A 181 13.20 -21.35 -17.06
C SER A 181 13.72 -20.76 -15.75
N THR A 182 13.50 -21.42 -14.61
CA THR A 182 14.05 -21.05 -13.32
C THR A 182 15.37 -21.77 -13.09
N ARG A 183 16.41 -21.00 -12.80
CA ARG A 183 17.76 -21.53 -12.55
C ARG A 183 18.47 -20.75 -11.48
N ASP A 184 19.50 -21.35 -10.89
CA ASP A 184 20.38 -20.67 -9.96
C ASP A 184 21.13 -19.54 -10.67
N ALA A 185 21.14 -18.37 -10.04
CA ALA A 185 21.82 -17.19 -10.53
C ALA A 185 22.24 -16.27 -9.38
N PRO A 186 23.36 -15.55 -9.52
CA PRO A 186 23.83 -14.63 -8.51
C PRO A 186 22.90 -13.41 -8.43
N PHE A 187 22.42 -13.13 -7.25
CA PHE A 187 21.67 -11.92 -6.91
C PHE A 187 22.59 -10.96 -6.15
N ARG A 188 22.75 -9.76 -6.68
CA ARG A 188 23.59 -8.75 -6.06
C ARG A 188 22.83 -8.07 -4.92
N ILE A 189 23.29 -8.30 -3.68
CA ILE A 189 22.72 -7.68 -2.48
C ILE A 189 23.23 -6.22 -2.35
N ASN A 190 24.51 -6.02 -2.60
CA ASN A 190 25.18 -4.72 -2.61
C ASN A 190 26.38 -4.79 -3.59
N GLN A 191 27.27 -3.83 -3.54
CA GLN A 191 28.43 -3.78 -4.45
C GLN A 191 29.40 -4.95 -4.29
N LYS A 192 29.55 -5.49 -3.08
CA LYS A 192 30.53 -6.50 -2.71
C LYS A 192 29.93 -7.90 -2.59
N ASP A 193 28.65 -7.97 -2.21
CA ASP A 193 28.01 -9.21 -1.81
C ASP A 193 26.99 -9.66 -2.85
N THR A 194 27.08 -10.94 -3.21
CA THR A 194 26.09 -11.65 -4.04
C THR A 194 25.61 -12.88 -3.30
N LYS A 195 24.37 -13.29 -3.59
CA LYS A 195 23.75 -14.50 -3.07
C LYS A 195 23.17 -15.31 -4.22
N GLU A 196 23.42 -16.60 -4.26
CA GLU A 196 22.73 -17.51 -5.19
C GLU A 196 21.24 -17.59 -4.86
N VAL A 197 20.39 -17.36 -5.88
CA VAL A 197 18.95 -17.41 -5.76
C VAL A 197 18.34 -18.18 -6.93
N LYS A 198 17.15 -18.74 -6.75
CA LYS A 198 16.34 -19.26 -7.85
C LYS A 198 15.78 -18.09 -8.66
N MET A 199 16.37 -17.82 -9.81
CA MET A 199 15.98 -16.75 -10.71
C MET A 199 15.05 -17.28 -11.80
N MET A 200 13.84 -16.73 -11.85
CA MET A 200 12.81 -17.05 -12.85
C MET A 200 13.04 -16.15 -14.07
N TYR A 201 13.04 -16.71 -15.27
CA TYR A 201 13.22 -15.95 -16.50
C TYR A 201 12.03 -16.08 -17.44
N GLN A 202 11.66 -14.95 -18.04
CA GLN A 202 10.74 -14.94 -19.17
C GLN A 202 11.05 -13.77 -20.10
N LYS A 203 10.67 -13.95 -21.37
CA LYS A 203 10.73 -12.89 -22.39
C LYS A 203 9.32 -12.62 -22.88
N SER A 204 8.84 -11.40 -22.67
CA SER A 204 7.49 -11.01 -23.06
C SER A 204 7.37 -9.50 -23.18
N LYS A 205 6.21 -9.01 -23.68
CA LYS A 205 5.89 -7.58 -23.68
C LYS A 205 5.31 -7.18 -22.34
N PHE A 206 5.93 -6.18 -21.72
CA PHE A 206 5.48 -5.58 -20.46
C PHE A 206 5.52 -4.06 -20.55
N PRO A 207 4.66 -3.32 -19.84
CA PRO A 207 4.81 -1.90 -19.66
C PRO A 207 6.13 -1.59 -18.93
N LEU A 208 6.94 -0.73 -19.54
CA LEU A 208 8.26 -0.35 -19.02
C LEU A 208 8.50 1.12 -19.29
N THR A 209 9.05 1.82 -18.30
CA THR A 209 9.57 3.18 -18.45
C THR A 209 10.96 3.32 -17.88
N PHE A 210 11.66 4.38 -18.28
CA PHE A 210 12.97 4.72 -17.76
C PHE A 210 13.00 6.18 -17.30
N ILE A 211 13.24 6.39 -16.01
CA ILE A 211 13.35 7.70 -15.39
C ILE A 211 14.82 8.12 -15.36
N SER A 212 15.19 9.02 -16.28
CA SER A 212 16.57 9.46 -16.48
C SER A 212 17.18 10.14 -15.26
N ASP A 213 16.39 10.97 -14.57
CA ASP A 213 16.84 11.79 -13.44
C ASP A 213 17.40 10.98 -12.27
N ILE A 214 16.82 9.81 -12.05
CA ILE A 214 17.21 8.89 -11.00
C ILE A 214 17.85 7.61 -11.53
N ASN A 215 18.06 7.52 -12.87
CA ASN A 215 18.58 6.34 -13.54
C ASN A 215 17.89 5.04 -13.12
N CYS A 216 16.55 5.05 -13.13
CA CYS A 216 15.72 3.95 -12.66
C CYS A 216 14.80 3.44 -13.77
N GLN A 217 14.69 2.12 -13.91
CA GLN A 217 13.68 1.47 -14.72
C GLN A 217 12.48 1.12 -13.85
N ILE A 218 11.27 1.28 -14.38
CA ILE A 218 10.03 0.86 -13.72
C ILE A 218 9.35 -0.14 -14.64
N LEU A 219 9.24 -1.36 -14.17
CA LEU A 219 8.56 -2.46 -14.87
C LEU A 219 7.21 -2.71 -14.20
N GLU A 220 6.16 -2.81 -14.99
CA GLU A 220 4.86 -3.26 -14.54
C GLU A 220 4.61 -4.71 -14.95
N MET A 221 4.29 -5.55 -13.97
CA MET A 221 3.91 -6.94 -14.18
C MET A 221 2.45 -7.15 -13.77
N PRO A 222 1.52 -7.23 -14.74
CA PRO A 222 0.11 -7.43 -14.43
C PRO A 222 -0.18 -8.80 -13.85
N TYR A 223 -1.12 -8.86 -12.92
CA TYR A 223 -1.78 -10.10 -12.51
C TYR A 223 -2.93 -10.44 -13.45
N GLN A 224 -3.38 -11.69 -13.38
CA GLN A 224 -4.53 -12.17 -14.15
C GLN A 224 -5.74 -11.26 -13.92
N GLY A 225 -6.44 -10.91 -15.00
CA GLY A 225 -7.53 -9.94 -14.98
C GLY A 225 -7.08 -8.47 -15.11
N LYS A 226 -5.78 -8.17 -14.93
CA LYS A 226 -5.17 -6.83 -15.12
C LYS A 226 -5.77 -5.70 -14.27
N GLU A 227 -6.49 -6.05 -13.21
CA GLU A 227 -6.97 -5.07 -12.24
C GLU A 227 -5.88 -4.67 -11.23
N LEU A 228 -4.92 -5.56 -11.00
CA LEU A 228 -3.77 -5.35 -10.13
C LEU A 228 -2.48 -5.68 -10.88
N SER A 229 -1.40 -5.03 -10.50
CA SER A 229 -0.06 -5.27 -11.03
C SER A 229 1.00 -5.14 -9.95
N MET A 230 2.17 -5.72 -10.19
CA MET A 230 3.39 -5.46 -9.42
C MET A 230 4.24 -4.46 -10.16
N LEU A 231 4.60 -3.37 -9.49
CA LEU A 231 5.55 -2.38 -9.99
C LEU A 231 6.94 -2.67 -9.41
N ILE A 232 7.93 -2.80 -10.29
CA ILE A 232 9.33 -3.07 -9.91
C ILE A 232 10.18 -1.87 -10.30
N PHE A 233 10.68 -1.16 -9.30
CA PHE A 233 11.62 -0.05 -9.48
C PHE A 233 13.04 -0.60 -9.41
N LEU A 234 13.75 -0.53 -10.53
CA LEU A 234 15.12 -1.02 -10.66
C LEU A 234 16.10 0.12 -10.95
N PRO A 235 16.78 0.68 -9.94
CA PRO A 235 17.83 1.63 -10.16
C PRO A 235 19.01 1.00 -10.92
N ARG A 236 19.48 1.66 -11.97
CA ARG A 236 20.76 1.33 -12.61
C ARG A 236 21.86 2.00 -11.81
N THR A 237 22.71 1.22 -11.17
CA THR A 237 23.76 1.75 -10.31
C THR A 237 24.93 2.29 -11.11
N PRO A 238 25.33 3.56 -10.92
CA PRO A 238 26.69 3.97 -11.15
C PRO A 238 27.62 3.25 -10.17
N GLU A 239 28.90 3.09 -10.53
CA GLU A 239 29.90 2.57 -9.61
C GLU A 239 29.89 3.40 -8.32
N GLY A 240 29.77 2.75 -7.17
CA GLY A 240 29.89 3.38 -5.85
C GLY A 240 28.62 3.52 -5.02
N THR A 241 27.42 3.30 -5.57
CA THR A 241 26.15 3.40 -4.79
C THR A 241 25.19 2.26 -5.11
N THR A 242 24.17 2.03 -4.26
CA THR A 242 23.12 1.05 -4.54
C THR A 242 22.02 1.61 -5.46
N GLY A 243 22.02 2.92 -5.72
CA GLY A 243 20.94 3.61 -6.43
C GLY A 243 19.63 3.73 -5.64
N LEU A 244 19.42 2.89 -4.62
CA LEU A 244 18.19 2.90 -3.81
C LEU A 244 18.08 4.16 -2.97
N GLU A 245 19.16 4.61 -2.35
CA GLU A 245 19.18 5.83 -1.54
C GLU A 245 18.73 7.06 -2.34
N LYS A 246 19.15 7.16 -3.61
CA LYS A 246 18.68 8.22 -4.49
C LYS A 246 17.21 8.09 -4.82
N LEU A 247 16.75 6.88 -5.14
CA LEU A 247 15.34 6.60 -5.39
C LEU A 247 14.48 6.93 -4.17
N GLU A 248 14.86 6.47 -2.98
CA GLU A 248 14.15 6.72 -1.71
C GLU A 248 14.06 8.22 -1.40
N LYS A 249 15.14 8.97 -1.63
CA LYS A 249 15.17 10.42 -1.41
C LYS A 249 14.28 11.19 -2.38
N GLU A 250 14.26 10.75 -3.64
CA GLU A 250 13.54 11.46 -4.72
C GLU A 250 12.08 11.05 -4.84
N LEU A 251 11.69 9.88 -4.32
CA LEU A 251 10.34 9.36 -4.45
C LEU A 251 9.37 10.16 -3.60
N THR A 252 8.43 10.83 -4.27
CA THR A 252 7.25 11.46 -3.66
C THR A 252 5.98 10.85 -4.25
N TYR A 253 4.83 11.13 -3.65
CA TYR A 253 3.55 10.67 -4.18
C TYR A 253 3.31 11.18 -5.61
N GLU A 254 3.58 12.46 -5.85
CA GLU A 254 3.41 13.10 -7.17
C GLU A 254 4.32 12.44 -8.21
N LYS A 255 5.60 12.23 -7.88
CA LYS A 255 6.55 11.54 -8.77
C LYS A 255 6.13 10.09 -9.00
N PHE A 256 5.69 9.38 -7.95
CA PHE A 256 5.19 8.01 -8.10
C PHE A 256 4.02 7.96 -9.10
N MET A 257 3.03 8.84 -8.93
CA MET A 257 1.87 8.90 -9.82
C MET A 257 2.26 9.28 -11.25
N ASP A 258 3.18 10.22 -11.42
CA ASP A 258 3.63 10.65 -12.74
C ASP A 258 4.43 9.56 -13.46
N TRP A 259 5.36 8.91 -12.76
CA TRP A 259 6.23 7.88 -13.35
C TRP A 259 5.50 6.60 -13.71
N THR A 260 4.37 6.32 -13.06
CA THR A 260 3.58 5.09 -13.26
C THR A 260 2.28 5.32 -14.05
N ARG A 261 2.13 6.50 -14.65
CA ARG A 261 0.99 6.74 -15.55
C ARG A 261 1.03 5.78 -16.75
N PRO A 262 -0.12 5.25 -17.18
CA PRO A 262 -0.18 4.32 -18.31
C PRO A 262 0.41 4.88 -19.62
N ASP A 263 0.31 6.18 -19.85
CA ASP A 263 0.88 6.87 -21.02
C ASP A 263 2.42 7.08 -20.94
N MET A 264 3.00 6.88 -19.77
CA MET A 264 4.47 6.91 -19.54
C MET A 264 5.10 5.52 -19.65
N MET A 265 4.31 4.45 -19.70
CA MET A 265 4.79 3.07 -19.67
C MET A 265 4.51 2.36 -20.99
N ASP A 266 5.50 2.34 -21.88
CA ASP A 266 5.38 1.68 -23.18
C ASP A 266 5.45 0.15 -23.06
N PRO A 267 4.55 -0.59 -23.75
CA PRO A 267 4.61 -2.04 -23.83
C PRO A 267 5.75 -2.49 -24.76
N VAL A 268 6.90 -2.79 -24.19
CA VAL A 268 8.10 -3.23 -24.92
C VAL A 268 8.43 -4.69 -24.62
N GLU A 269 9.15 -5.35 -25.54
CA GLU A 269 9.65 -6.69 -25.34
C GLU A 269 10.83 -6.66 -24.35
N VAL A 270 10.64 -7.29 -23.18
CA VAL A 270 11.60 -7.31 -22.07
C VAL A 270 11.95 -8.73 -21.70
N GLN A 271 13.23 -8.99 -21.47
CA GLN A 271 13.67 -10.19 -20.78
C GLN A 271 13.72 -9.89 -19.28
N VAL A 272 12.79 -10.49 -18.54
CA VAL A 272 12.66 -10.32 -17.08
C VAL A 272 13.40 -11.45 -16.39
N GLY A 273 14.24 -11.11 -15.41
CA GLY A 273 14.78 -12.03 -14.43
C GLY A 273 14.30 -11.60 -13.05
N LEU A 274 13.41 -12.38 -12.44
CA LEU A 274 12.83 -12.11 -11.13
C LEU A 274 13.19 -13.25 -10.17
N PRO A 275 13.79 -12.97 -8.99
CA PRO A 275 14.08 -14.03 -8.05
C PRO A 275 12.78 -14.61 -7.48
N ARG A 276 12.75 -15.93 -7.29
CA ARG A 276 11.76 -16.56 -6.45
C ARG A 276 12.13 -16.31 -5.00
N PHE A 277 11.22 -15.78 -4.21
CA PHE A 277 11.49 -15.41 -2.82
C PHE A 277 10.25 -15.52 -1.94
N LYS A 278 10.51 -15.64 -0.65
CA LYS A 278 9.53 -15.57 0.41
C LYS A 278 10.05 -14.60 1.47
N MET A 279 9.21 -13.67 1.88
CA MET A 279 9.51 -12.70 2.94
C MET A 279 8.37 -12.68 3.94
N GLU A 280 8.73 -12.62 5.20
CA GLU A 280 7.81 -12.50 6.31
C GLU A 280 8.38 -11.47 7.29
N GLU A 281 7.69 -10.35 7.46
CA GLU A 281 8.16 -9.24 8.27
C GLU A 281 7.08 -8.82 9.26
N LYS A 282 7.51 -8.58 10.49
CA LYS A 282 6.66 -8.12 11.60
C LYS A 282 7.17 -6.79 12.13
N TYR A 283 6.26 -5.86 12.30
CA TYR A 283 6.56 -4.54 12.82
C TYR A 283 5.68 -4.21 14.03
N ASN A 284 6.29 -3.67 15.06
CA ASN A 284 5.59 -2.87 16.06
C ASN A 284 5.73 -1.40 15.63
N MET A 285 4.64 -0.82 15.19
CA MET A 285 4.63 0.52 14.59
C MET A 285 4.62 1.64 15.64
N LYS A 286 4.47 1.35 16.93
CA LYS A 286 4.34 2.36 17.99
C LYS A 286 5.49 3.36 17.98
N SER A 287 6.73 2.88 18.09
CA SER A 287 7.91 3.75 18.12
C SER A 287 8.07 4.60 16.86
N VAL A 288 7.75 4.02 15.71
CA VAL A 288 7.80 4.71 14.41
C VAL A 288 6.77 5.83 14.36
N LEU A 289 5.51 5.55 14.71
CA LEU A 289 4.44 6.55 14.72
C LEU A 289 4.70 7.67 15.73
N VAL A 290 5.22 7.33 16.91
CA VAL A 290 5.64 8.33 17.92
C VAL A 290 6.76 9.21 17.39
N SER A 291 7.77 8.64 16.71
CA SER A 291 8.88 9.43 16.14
C SER A 291 8.43 10.33 14.99
N MET A 292 7.38 9.95 14.27
CA MET A 292 6.75 10.78 13.23
C MET A 292 5.90 11.93 13.80
N GLY A 293 5.62 11.94 15.11
CA GLY A 293 4.87 13.00 15.77
C GLY A 293 3.53 12.58 16.38
N MET A 294 3.08 11.32 16.21
CA MET A 294 1.85 10.81 16.80
C MET A 294 2.11 10.38 18.25
N LYS A 295 2.25 11.34 19.17
CA LYS A 295 2.64 11.09 20.56
C LYS A 295 1.45 10.83 21.46
N ASP A 296 0.46 11.71 21.41
CA ASP A 296 -0.68 11.69 22.33
C ASP A 296 -1.51 10.43 22.24
N ALA A 297 -1.65 9.85 21.05
CA ALA A 297 -2.38 8.61 20.85
C ALA A 297 -1.84 7.43 21.70
N PHE A 298 -0.57 7.46 22.07
CA PHE A 298 0.12 6.43 22.86
C PHE A 298 0.41 6.82 24.30
N ASP A 299 0.01 8.02 24.69
CA ASP A 299 0.24 8.56 26.03
C ASP A 299 -1.06 8.52 26.86
N PRO A 300 -1.11 7.72 27.95
CA PRO A 300 -2.31 7.61 28.78
C PRO A 300 -2.75 8.93 29.44
N ALA A 301 -1.85 9.92 29.57
CA ALA A 301 -2.15 11.21 30.19
C ALA A 301 -2.70 12.25 29.20
N ASN A 302 -2.37 12.12 27.92
CA ASN A 302 -2.67 13.12 26.89
C ASN A 302 -3.60 12.62 25.76
N SER A 303 -3.88 11.31 25.73
CA SER A 303 -4.76 10.73 24.69
C SER A 303 -6.21 11.18 24.88
N ASP A 304 -6.85 11.51 23.76
CA ASP A 304 -8.29 11.81 23.72
C ASP A 304 -8.97 10.88 22.70
N PHE A 305 -9.52 9.79 23.20
CA PHE A 305 -10.35 8.84 22.46
C PHE A 305 -11.80 8.86 22.96
N SER A 306 -12.29 10.02 23.36
CA SER A 306 -13.67 10.23 23.80
C SER A 306 -14.72 9.88 22.75
N GLY A 307 -14.33 9.82 21.47
CA GLY A 307 -15.18 9.29 20.41
C GLY A 307 -15.29 7.77 20.36
N MET A 308 -14.40 7.03 21.06
CA MET A 308 -14.46 5.56 21.19
C MET A 308 -15.11 5.12 22.50
N SER A 309 -14.77 5.78 23.58
CA SER A 309 -15.24 5.48 24.94
C SER A 309 -15.40 6.76 25.76
N PRO A 310 -16.40 6.84 26.65
CA PRO A 310 -16.52 7.96 27.56
C PRO A 310 -15.41 8.01 28.63
N SER A 311 -14.62 6.95 28.77
CA SER A 311 -13.48 6.91 29.69
C SER A 311 -12.30 7.69 29.11
N ASN A 312 -11.74 8.64 29.89
CA ASN A 312 -10.66 9.51 29.45
C ASN A 312 -9.26 8.89 29.57
N ASP A 313 -9.15 7.61 29.88
CA ASP A 313 -7.90 6.88 30.09
C ASP A 313 -7.62 5.83 28.98
N LEU A 314 -8.41 5.85 27.90
CA LEU A 314 -8.20 4.97 26.76
C LEU A 314 -7.07 5.51 25.88
N PHE A 315 -6.05 4.70 25.66
CA PHE A 315 -4.94 5.01 24.77
C PHE A 315 -4.57 3.80 23.91
N VAL A 316 -3.88 4.02 22.80
CA VAL A 316 -3.36 2.95 21.94
C VAL A 316 -2.12 2.34 22.59
N SER A 317 -2.24 1.14 23.09
CA SER A 317 -1.11 0.45 23.71
C SER A 317 -0.11 -0.03 22.68
N GLU A 318 -0.58 -0.72 21.62
CA GLU A 318 0.27 -1.34 20.62
C GLU A 318 -0.37 -1.30 19.21
N VAL A 319 0.49 -1.24 18.19
CA VAL A 319 0.11 -1.31 16.78
C VAL A 319 0.97 -2.34 16.08
N TYR A 320 0.40 -3.50 15.80
CA TYR A 320 1.11 -4.58 15.13
C TYR A 320 0.73 -4.68 13.67
N HIS A 321 1.75 -4.76 12.84
CA HIS A 321 1.64 -5.04 11.42
C HIS A 321 2.51 -6.23 11.06
N LYS A 322 1.93 -7.23 10.38
CA LYS A 322 2.69 -8.36 9.85
C LYS A 322 2.36 -8.55 8.38
N ALA A 323 3.41 -8.66 7.58
CA ALA A 323 3.31 -8.87 6.14
C ALA A 323 3.96 -10.20 5.75
N PHE A 324 3.34 -10.89 4.80
CA PHE A 324 3.85 -12.10 4.19
C PHE A 324 3.78 -11.97 2.67
N VAL A 325 4.89 -12.25 1.99
CA VAL A 325 4.98 -12.23 0.53
C VAL A 325 5.74 -13.47 0.06
N GLU A 326 5.14 -14.21 -0.86
CA GLU A 326 5.80 -15.29 -1.58
C GLU A 326 5.61 -15.08 -3.08
N VAL A 327 6.71 -14.93 -3.81
CA VAL A 327 6.74 -14.73 -5.26
C VAL A 327 7.36 -15.95 -5.92
N ASN A 328 6.60 -16.56 -6.84
CA ASN A 328 6.99 -17.75 -7.57
C ASN A 328 6.59 -17.65 -9.06
N GLU A 329 6.76 -18.72 -9.80
CA GLU A 329 6.53 -18.82 -11.24
C GLU A 329 5.06 -18.58 -11.61
N GLU A 330 4.11 -18.98 -10.77
CA GLU A 330 2.68 -18.85 -11.00
C GLU A 330 2.17 -17.45 -10.71
N GLY A 331 2.74 -16.80 -9.68
CA GLY A 331 2.26 -15.50 -9.24
C GLY A 331 2.85 -15.05 -7.91
N THR A 332 2.09 -14.21 -7.23
CA THR A 332 2.38 -13.76 -5.88
C THR A 332 1.34 -14.31 -4.94
N GLU A 333 1.80 -14.93 -3.87
CA GLU A 333 1.02 -15.20 -2.69
C GLU A 333 1.52 -14.23 -1.62
N ALA A 334 0.85 -13.09 -1.50
CA ALA A 334 1.31 -11.99 -0.65
C ALA A 334 0.34 -11.74 0.50
N ALA A 335 0.91 -11.50 1.67
CA ALA A 335 0.20 -10.86 2.77
C ALA A 335 0.86 -9.51 3.02
N ALA A 336 0.37 -8.46 2.40
CA ALA A 336 0.92 -7.11 2.54
C ALA A 336 -0.16 -6.03 2.59
N SER A 337 0.06 -5.02 3.38
CA SER A 337 -0.80 -3.86 3.48
C SER A 337 -0.20 -2.65 2.79
N THR A 338 -1.09 -1.85 2.20
CA THR A 338 -0.85 -0.52 1.65
C THR A 338 0.13 -0.51 0.49
N ALA A 339 -0.14 0.26 -0.58
CA ALA A 339 0.68 0.39 -1.78
C ALA A 339 2.16 0.16 -1.48
N VAL A 340 2.57 -1.11 -1.45
CA VAL A 340 3.96 -1.47 -1.21
C VAL A 340 4.66 -1.24 -2.52
N VAL A 341 5.34 -0.11 -2.61
CA VAL A 341 6.48 0.01 -3.50
C VAL A 341 7.49 -1.00 -2.98
N MET A 342 7.43 -2.24 -3.48
CA MET A 342 8.46 -3.22 -3.21
C MET A 342 9.72 -2.75 -3.90
N MET A 343 10.56 -2.06 -3.16
CA MET A 343 11.93 -1.76 -3.59
C MET A 343 12.75 -3.04 -3.47
N MET A 344 12.57 -3.91 -4.46
CA MET A 344 13.46 -5.06 -4.58
C MET A 344 14.81 -4.61 -5.10
N ARG A 345 15.86 -4.96 -4.40
CA ARG A 345 17.23 -4.92 -4.90
C ARG A 345 17.44 -6.05 -5.91
N CYS A 346 16.73 -5.99 -7.04
CA CYS A 346 16.86 -6.95 -8.12
C CYS A 346 17.99 -6.52 -9.07
N ALA A 347 18.99 -7.37 -9.26
CA ALA A 347 19.90 -7.23 -10.40
C ALA A 347 19.23 -7.84 -11.62
N MET A 348 18.43 -7.07 -12.36
CA MET A 348 18.04 -7.45 -13.71
C MET A 348 19.15 -7.10 -14.67
N THR A 349 19.77 -8.08 -15.29
CA THR A 349 20.59 -7.87 -16.47
C THR A 349 19.69 -7.85 -17.70
N LEU A 350 19.24 -6.66 -18.10
CA LEU A 350 18.70 -6.50 -19.45
C LEU A 350 19.87 -6.50 -20.43
N PRO A 351 19.78 -7.17 -21.59
CA PRO A 351 20.77 -7.03 -22.63
C PRO A 351 20.86 -5.54 -23.03
N PRO A 352 22.04 -5.03 -23.39
CA PRO A 352 22.19 -3.66 -23.86
C PRO A 352 21.24 -3.48 -25.05
N SER A 353 20.36 -2.46 -24.95
CA SER A 353 19.54 -2.07 -26.07
C SER A 353 20.46 -1.74 -27.23
N SER A 354 20.47 -2.56 -28.27
CA SER A 354 21.06 -2.22 -29.55
C SER A 354 20.24 -1.05 -30.12
N ARG A 355 20.67 0.18 -29.79
CA ARG A 355 20.32 1.34 -30.59
C ARG A 355 21.00 1.16 -31.93
N THR A 356 20.32 0.62 -32.90
CA THR A 356 20.61 0.89 -34.28
C THR A 356 20.28 2.34 -34.54
N THR A 357 21.28 3.20 -34.40
CA THR A 357 21.24 4.52 -35.03
C THR A 357 21.17 4.28 -36.53
N PRO A 358 20.22 4.87 -37.27
CA PRO A 358 20.29 4.89 -38.70
C PRO A 358 21.53 5.72 -39.07
N SER A 359 22.52 5.08 -39.60
CA SER A 359 23.63 5.81 -40.26
C SER A 359 23.08 6.40 -41.54
N CYS A 360 22.88 7.70 -41.60
CA CYS A 360 22.80 8.45 -42.83
C CYS A 360 24.20 8.38 -43.49
N SER A 361 24.34 7.47 -44.44
CA SER A 361 25.45 7.55 -45.43
C SER A 361 25.09 8.60 -46.49
N SER A 362 25.64 9.79 -46.35
CA SER A 362 25.74 10.75 -47.45
C SER A 362 26.73 10.20 -48.48
N SER A 363 26.25 9.71 -49.58
CA SER A 363 27.05 9.47 -50.78
C SER A 363 27.18 10.79 -51.53
N ASP A 364 28.32 11.48 -51.32
CA ASP A 364 28.80 12.47 -52.28
C ASP A 364 29.34 11.76 -53.50
N THR A 365 28.63 11.87 -54.60
CA THR A 365 29.14 11.63 -55.96
C THR A 365 29.20 12.96 -56.68
N THR A 366 30.40 13.50 -56.79
CA THR A 366 30.75 14.51 -57.80
C THR A 366 31.21 13.78 -59.09
N PRO A 367 30.66 14.07 -60.25
CA PRO A 367 31.26 13.64 -61.54
C PRO A 367 32.20 14.70 -62.12
N PRO A 368 33.01 14.34 -63.13
CA PRO A 368 34.24 15.01 -63.54
C PRO A 368 34.08 16.36 -64.21
#